data_05570cbd1744f46c7ce34858cc969be5
#
_entry.id   05570cbd1744f46c7ce34858cc969be5
#
_cell.length_a   1.000
_cell.length_b   1.000
_cell.length_c   1.000
_cell.angle_alpha   90.00
_cell.angle_beta   90.00
_cell.angle_gamma   90.00
#
_symmetry.space_group_name_H-M   'P 1'
#
loop_
_entity.id
_entity.type
_entity.pdbx_description
1 polymer ?
#
loop_
_entity_poly.entity_id
_entity_poly.type
_entity_poly.pdbx_seq_one_letter_code
_entity_poly.pdbx_strand_id
1 'polypeptide(L)'
;MPEPTGTTASSIRKRRASTTETLVNTAKQVETKIEEALLVLWDELPHWRKDNAYIHSGYRQTSNSYWRSFVSLGYLHNESVNIWTHLLGAIGFTAGGIFLYSVVAPRYEPASVSDKLVFSCFFAGAFLCLGMSATYHTLCNHSPEVARWGNKLDFTGIVFLIVGSYVPALYYGFFCQPTLLTVYLNTVKLRTHPGHGC
;
A
#
# COMPACT_ATOMS: atom_id res chain seq x y z
N MET A 1 54.37 25.70 32.41
CA MET A 1 53.36 24.77 31.92
C MET A 1 52.82 25.34 30.63
N PRO A 2 52.97 24.72 29.49
CA PRO A 2 52.39 25.22 28.23
C PRO A 2 50.93 24.77 28.16
N GLU A 3 50.03 25.71 27.81
CA GLU A 3 48.62 25.43 27.50
C GLU A 3 48.45 24.51 26.31
N PRO A 4 47.47 23.58 26.30
CA PRO A 4 47.19 22.74 25.16
C PRO A 4 46.46 23.55 24.09
N THR A 5 47.13 23.66 22.95
CA THR A 5 46.71 24.41 21.76
C THR A 5 45.38 23.92 21.22
N GLY A 6 44.41 24.82 21.14
CA GLY A 6 43.04 24.58 20.59
C GLY A 6 42.93 24.26 19.10
N THR A 7 44.05 23.86 18.49
CA THR A 7 44.16 23.59 17.03
C THR A 7 43.65 22.22 16.61
N THR A 8 43.63 21.23 17.51
CA THR A 8 43.27 19.86 17.19
C THR A 8 41.77 19.62 17.04
N ALA A 9 40.92 20.24 17.86
CA ALA A 9 39.47 20.05 17.83
C ALA A 9 38.82 20.68 16.57
N SER A 10 39.31 21.85 16.17
CA SER A 10 38.85 22.54 14.95
C SER A 10 39.20 21.78 13.69
N SER A 11 40.41 21.23 13.60
CA SER A 11 40.84 20.42 12.43
C SER A 11 40.08 19.09 12.30
N ILE A 12 39.77 18.43 13.40
CA ILE A 12 38.95 17.20 13.44
C ILE A 12 37.52 17.50 13.00
N ARG A 13 36.93 18.60 13.46
CA ARG A 13 35.58 19.02 13.08
C ARG A 13 35.51 19.35 11.57
N LYS A 14 36.50 20.03 11.03
CA LYS A 14 36.59 20.37 9.61
C LYS A 14 36.77 19.12 8.72
N ARG A 15 37.59 18.15 9.16
CA ARG A 15 37.75 16.86 8.47
C ARG A 15 36.47 16.04 8.49
N ARG A 16 35.75 15.96 9.62
CA ARG A 16 34.45 15.26 9.71
C ARG A 16 33.41 15.89 8.79
N ALA A 17 33.29 17.21 8.76
CA ALA A 17 32.36 17.93 7.89
C ALA A 17 32.68 17.65 6.40
N SER A 18 33.96 17.71 6.00
CA SER A 18 34.40 17.40 4.63
C SER A 18 34.12 15.94 4.24
N THR A 19 34.35 14.99 5.16
CA THR A 19 34.07 13.56 4.91
C THR A 19 32.57 13.32 4.75
N THR A 20 31.73 13.95 5.59
CA THR A 20 30.26 13.83 5.50
C THR A 20 29.74 14.41 4.19
N GLU A 21 30.26 15.56 3.77
CA GLU A 21 29.90 16.19 2.49
C GLU A 21 30.30 15.33 1.29
N THR A 22 31.48 14.73 1.33
CA THR A 22 31.94 13.78 0.29
C THR A 22 31.04 12.55 0.23
N LEU A 23 30.67 11.97 1.37
CA LEU A 23 29.77 10.81 1.43
C LEU A 23 28.37 11.15 0.89
N VAL A 24 27.82 12.31 1.24
CA VAL A 24 26.53 12.77 0.71
C VAL A 24 26.58 12.96 -0.79
N ASN A 25 27.64 13.59 -1.31
CA ASN A 25 27.79 13.80 -2.74
C ASN A 25 27.98 12.49 -3.50
N THR A 26 28.75 11.55 -2.94
CA THR A 26 28.89 10.21 -3.53
C THR A 26 27.59 9.45 -3.53
N ALA A 27 26.82 9.50 -2.43
CA ALA A 27 25.49 8.87 -2.35
C ALA A 27 24.54 9.44 -3.41
N LYS A 28 24.49 10.77 -3.56
CA LYS A 28 23.68 11.42 -4.61
C LYS A 28 24.10 11.00 -6.03
N GLN A 29 25.40 10.91 -6.30
CA GLN A 29 25.89 10.45 -7.61
C GLN A 29 25.52 8.99 -7.89
N VAL A 30 25.56 8.12 -6.88
CA VAL A 30 25.14 6.72 -7.01
C VAL A 30 23.62 6.65 -7.23
N GLU A 31 22.84 7.42 -6.49
CA GLU A 31 21.38 7.51 -6.65
C GLU A 31 21.02 7.94 -8.07
N THR A 32 21.62 9.03 -8.58
CA THR A 32 21.39 9.50 -9.96
C THR A 32 21.73 8.43 -11.01
N LYS A 33 22.85 7.73 -10.85
CA LYS A 33 23.23 6.63 -11.77
C LYS A 33 22.28 5.44 -11.70
N ILE A 34 21.74 5.12 -10.51
CA ILE A 34 20.75 4.07 -10.34
C ILE A 34 19.44 4.49 -11.01
N GLU A 35 19.01 5.73 -10.82
CA GLU A 35 17.81 6.26 -11.47
C GLU A 35 17.95 6.20 -13.00
N GLU A 36 19.04 6.70 -13.57
CA GLU A 36 19.32 6.65 -15.01
C GLU A 36 19.34 5.21 -15.56
N ALA A 37 19.81 4.23 -14.78
CA ALA A 37 19.92 2.84 -15.21
C ALA A 37 18.63 2.04 -15.07
N LEU A 38 17.75 2.39 -14.10
CA LEU A 38 16.57 1.58 -13.73
C LEU A 38 15.24 2.23 -14.12
N LEU A 39 15.23 3.55 -14.34
CA LEU A 39 14.04 4.30 -14.65
C LEU A 39 14.03 4.77 -16.10
N VAL A 40 12.83 4.99 -16.61
CA VAL A 40 12.57 5.46 -17.97
C VAL A 40 11.64 6.67 -17.96
N LEU A 41 11.66 7.44 -19.03
CA LEU A 41 10.78 8.58 -19.26
C LEU A 41 9.44 8.11 -19.81
N TRP A 42 8.43 8.98 -19.71
CA TRP A 42 7.09 8.75 -20.28
C TRP A 42 7.13 8.38 -21.76
N ASP A 43 7.95 9.04 -22.54
CA ASP A 43 8.01 8.83 -24.00
C ASP A 43 8.57 7.46 -24.36
N GLU A 44 9.41 6.89 -23.52
CA GLU A 44 10.02 5.57 -23.68
C GLU A 44 9.11 4.42 -23.26
N LEU A 45 7.99 4.74 -22.60
CA LEU A 45 7.03 3.72 -22.14
C LEU A 45 6.29 3.08 -23.30
N PRO A 46 6.06 1.76 -23.26
CA PRO A 46 5.12 1.12 -24.17
C PRO A 46 3.72 1.65 -23.92
N HIS A 47 2.90 1.67 -24.97
CA HIS A 47 1.56 2.28 -24.95
C HIS A 47 0.65 1.77 -23.81
N TRP A 48 0.76 0.51 -23.44
CA TRP A 48 -0.05 -0.11 -22.39
C TRP A 48 0.30 0.35 -20.95
N ARG A 49 1.38 1.09 -20.78
CA ARG A 49 1.81 1.69 -19.51
C ARG A 49 1.61 3.21 -19.44
N LYS A 50 1.15 3.81 -20.53
CA LYS A 50 0.89 5.25 -20.60
C LYS A 50 -0.50 5.54 -20.04
N ASP A 51 -0.60 5.64 -18.71
CA ASP A 51 -1.83 5.85 -17.96
C ASP A 51 -2.03 7.31 -17.51
N ASN A 52 -0.94 8.02 -17.20
CA ASN A 52 -1.01 9.40 -16.69
C ASN A 52 0.01 10.30 -17.38
N ALA A 53 -0.45 11.09 -18.34
CA ALA A 53 0.38 12.01 -19.13
C ALA A 53 1.01 13.16 -18.31
N TYR A 54 0.60 13.36 -17.06
CA TYR A 54 1.17 14.40 -16.19
C TYR A 54 2.44 13.95 -15.45
N ILE A 55 2.73 12.66 -15.43
CA ILE A 55 3.97 12.12 -14.87
C ILE A 55 4.95 11.90 -16.02
N HIS A 56 6.04 12.66 -16.05
CA HIS A 56 6.97 12.65 -17.17
C HIS A 56 8.19 11.74 -16.98
N SER A 57 8.48 11.30 -15.74
CA SER A 57 9.69 10.53 -15.40
C SER A 57 9.47 9.61 -14.19
N GLY A 58 10.48 8.82 -13.87
CA GLY A 58 10.46 7.95 -12.71
C GLY A 58 9.73 6.63 -12.92
N TYR A 59 9.50 6.22 -14.15
CA TYR A 59 8.87 4.95 -14.46
C TYR A 59 9.88 3.80 -14.44
N ARG A 60 9.49 2.67 -13.87
CA ARG A 60 10.29 1.44 -13.94
C ARG A 60 10.33 0.88 -15.35
N GLN A 61 11.41 0.26 -15.74
CA GLN A 61 11.48 -0.49 -16.99
C GLN A 61 10.50 -1.67 -16.98
N THR A 62 10.07 -2.15 -18.16
CA THR A 62 9.30 -3.39 -18.29
C THR A 62 10.17 -4.57 -17.85
N SER A 63 9.74 -5.28 -16.81
CA SER A 63 10.60 -6.25 -16.13
C SER A 63 10.57 -7.65 -16.74
N ASN A 64 9.41 -8.09 -17.25
CA ASN A 64 9.09 -9.46 -17.64
C ASN A 64 9.54 -10.49 -16.56
N SER A 65 9.63 -10.06 -15.30
CA SER A 65 10.11 -10.87 -14.19
C SER A 65 9.49 -10.41 -12.87
N TYR A 66 8.81 -11.32 -12.18
CA TYR A 66 8.26 -11.06 -10.86
C TYR A 66 9.36 -10.64 -9.87
N TRP A 67 10.52 -11.30 -9.92
CA TRP A 67 11.64 -10.96 -9.04
C TRP A 67 12.12 -9.52 -9.23
N ARG A 68 12.30 -9.07 -10.48
CA ARG A 68 12.70 -7.69 -10.76
C ARG A 68 11.65 -6.69 -10.31
N SER A 69 10.38 -7.01 -10.45
CA SER A 69 9.30 -6.17 -9.94
C SER A 69 9.33 -6.08 -8.40
N PHE A 70 9.64 -7.16 -7.69
CA PHE A 70 9.83 -7.10 -6.24
C PHE A 70 11.10 -6.33 -5.82
N VAL A 71 12.20 -6.52 -6.52
CA VAL A 71 13.45 -5.77 -6.24
C VAL A 71 13.25 -4.27 -6.40
N SER A 72 12.32 -3.83 -7.26
CA SER A 72 12.02 -2.41 -7.43
C SER A 72 11.45 -1.73 -6.19
N LEU A 73 10.96 -2.47 -5.21
CA LEU A 73 10.54 -1.92 -3.91
C LEU A 73 11.68 -1.21 -3.16
N GLY A 74 12.92 -1.53 -3.49
CA GLY A 74 14.12 -0.99 -2.85
C GLY A 74 14.59 0.37 -3.39
N TYR A 75 13.98 0.92 -4.43
CA TYR A 75 14.31 2.24 -4.97
C TYR A 75 13.05 3.05 -5.31
N LEU A 76 13.20 4.39 -5.41
CA LEU A 76 12.08 5.28 -5.68
C LEU A 76 11.67 5.23 -7.16
N HIS A 77 10.37 5.18 -7.40
CA HIS A 77 9.75 5.24 -8.71
C HIS A 77 8.30 5.75 -8.60
N ASN A 78 7.64 6.01 -9.72
CA ASN A 78 6.29 6.58 -9.78
C ASN A 78 5.24 5.82 -8.93
N GLU A 79 5.40 4.51 -8.74
CA GLU A 79 4.48 3.66 -7.96
C GLU A 79 4.87 3.47 -6.49
N SER A 80 6.03 3.99 -6.04
CA SER A 80 6.52 3.73 -4.69
C SER A 80 5.54 4.14 -3.60
N VAL A 81 4.90 5.30 -3.73
CA VAL A 81 3.93 5.80 -2.74
C VAL A 81 2.72 4.88 -2.68
N ASN A 82 2.15 4.50 -3.83
CA ASN A 82 1.01 3.58 -3.90
C ASN A 82 1.33 2.24 -3.23
N ILE A 83 2.48 1.66 -3.56
CA ILE A 83 2.89 0.36 -3.00
C ILE A 83 3.07 0.45 -1.49
N TRP A 84 3.88 1.39 -1.01
CA TRP A 84 4.24 1.44 0.40
C TRP A 84 3.09 1.85 1.30
N THR A 85 2.25 2.81 0.89
CA THR A 85 1.08 3.21 1.67
C THR A 85 0.06 2.08 1.79
N HIS A 86 -0.19 1.34 0.71
CA HIS A 86 -1.13 0.22 0.73
C HIS A 86 -0.57 -1.01 1.44
N LEU A 87 0.71 -1.32 1.26
CA LEU A 87 1.34 -2.43 1.97
C LEU A 87 1.37 -2.19 3.49
N LEU A 88 1.82 -1.01 3.92
CA LEU A 88 1.82 -0.63 5.33
C LEU A 88 0.40 -0.52 5.90
N GLY A 89 -0.55 -0.05 5.09
CA GLY A 89 -1.96 -0.04 5.44
C GLY A 89 -2.52 -1.45 5.67
N ALA A 90 -2.24 -2.40 4.77
CA ALA A 90 -2.66 -3.79 4.93
C ALA A 90 -2.10 -4.43 6.21
N ILE A 91 -0.80 -4.20 6.49
CA ILE A 91 -0.16 -4.65 7.73
C ILE A 91 -0.81 -3.97 8.95
N GLY A 92 -1.04 -2.66 8.88
CA GLY A 92 -1.65 -1.88 9.96
C GLY A 92 -3.07 -2.34 10.29
N PHE A 93 -3.92 -2.59 9.29
CA PHE A 93 -5.27 -3.13 9.51
C PHE A 93 -5.24 -4.55 10.08
N THR A 94 -4.30 -5.39 9.63
CA THR A 94 -4.13 -6.74 10.20
C THR A 94 -3.70 -6.66 11.67
N ALA A 95 -2.69 -5.85 11.98
CA ALA A 95 -2.22 -5.66 13.35
C ALA A 95 -3.31 -5.04 14.25
N GLY A 96 -4.05 -4.05 13.72
CA GLY A 96 -5.18 -3.43 14.41
C GLY A 96 -6.31 -4.42 14.71
N GLY A 97 -6.63 -5.29 13.75
CA GLY A 97 -7.60 -6.37 13.95
C GLY A 97 -7.15 -7.34 15.04
N ILE A 98 -5.92 -7.83 14.99
CA ILE A 98 -5.34 -8.71 16.01
C ILE A 98 -5.37 -8.03 17.39
N PHE A 99 -4.96 -6.76 17.46
CA PHE A 99 -4.99 -5.99 18.70
C PHE A 99 -6.41 -5.84 19.26
N LEU A 100 -7.37 -5.52 18.41
CA LEU A 100 -8.78 -5.43 18.82
C LEU A 100 -9.28 -6.74 19.42
N TYR A 101 -9.02 -7.88 18.77
CA TYR A 101 -9.50 -9.18 19.23
C TYR A 101 -8.75 -9.71 20.45
N SER A 102 -7.45 -9.50 20.54
CA SER A 102 -6.64 -10.09 21.62
C SER A 102 -6.55 -9.22 22.87
N VAL A 103 -6.62 -7.89 22.72
CA VAL A 103 -6.40 -6.95 23.82
C VAL A 103 -7.67 -6.19 24.22
N VAL A 104 -8.43 -5.70 23.24
CA VAL A 104 -9.58 -4.82 23.49
C VAL A 104 -10.83 -5.64 23.79
N ALA A 105 -11.19 -6.60 22.94
CA ALA A 105 -12.43 -7.38 23.07
C ALA A 105 -12.58 -8.10 24.42
N PRO A 106 -11.53 -8.67 25.04
CA PRO A 106 -11.66 -9.31 26.36
C PRO A 106 -11.95 -8.34 27.52
N ARG A 107 -11.68 -7.04 27.34
CA ARG A 107 -11.89 -6.01 28.37
C ARG A 107 -13.34 -5.48 28.42
N TYR A 108 -14.07 -5.68 27.34
CA TYR A 108 -15.46 -5.25 27.21
C TYR A 108 -16.36 -6.48 27.20
N GLU A 109 -16.85 -6.89 28.39
CA GLU A 109 -17.99 -7.78 28.45
C GLU A 109 -19.23 -6.96 28.06
N PRO A 110 -20.01 -7.37 27.14
CA PRO A 110 -20.13 -8.65 26.45
C PRO A 110 -20.07 -8.50 24.92
N ALA A 111 -18.88 -8.40 24.34
CA ALA A 111 -18.78 -8.44 22.88
C ALA A 111 -19.34 -9.78 22.37
N SER A 112 -20.48 -9.72 21.71
CA SER A 112 -21.15 -10.89 21.17
C SER A 112 -20.33 -11.51 20.03
N VAL A 113 -20.63 -12.76 19.68
CA VAL A 113 -20.05 -13.41 18.49
C VAL A 113 -20.37 -12.60 17.24
N SER A 114 -21.55 -11.98 17.17
CA SER A 114 -21.97 -11.14 16.06
C SER A 114 -21.09 -9.90 15.91
N ASP A 115 -20.72 -9.22 16.99
CA ASP A 115 -19.81 -8.06 16.94
C ASP A 115 -18.46 -8.45 16.38
N LYS A 116 -17.93 -9.59 16.81
CA LYS A 116 -16.65 -10.11 16.30
C LYS A 116 -16.70 -10.39 14.79
N LEU A 117 -17.76 -11.03 14.32
CA LEU A 117 -17.94 -11.32 12.89
C LEU A 117 -18.08 -10.04 12.05
N VAL A 118 -18.86 -9.09 12.53
CA VAL A 118 -19.12 -7.82 11.86
C VAL A 118 -17.83 -7.02 11.68
N PHE A 119 -17.02 -6.88 12.73
CA PHE A 119 -15.73 -6.20 12.62
C PHE A 119 -14.73 -7.00 11.78
N SER A 120 -14.76 -8.33 11.80
CA SER A 120 -13.93 -9.16 10.93
C SER A 120 -14.18 -8.88 9.46
N CYS A 121 -15.42 -8.63 9.05
CA CYS A 121 -15.74 -8.27 7.66
C CYS A 121 -15.03 -6.99 7.23
N PHE A 122 -15.00 -5.96 8.08
CA PHE A 122 -14.30 -4.72 7.80
C PHE A 122 -12.78 -4.91 7.67
N PHE A 123 -12.15 -5.55 8.66
CA PHE A 123 -10.71 -5.78 8.63
C PHE A 123 -10.27 -6.66 7.46
N ALA A 124 -11.04 -7.69 7.14
CA ALA A 124 -10.79 -8.54 5.98
C ALA A 124 -10.95 -7.76 4.66
N GLY A 125 -12.00 -6.93 4.53
CA GLY A 125 -12.21 -6.08 3.38
C GLY A 125 -11.07 -5.08 3.17
N ALA A 126 -10.60 -4.44 4.25
CA ALA A 126 -9.48 -3.50 4.21
C ALA A 126 -8.16 -4.19 3.84
N PHE A 127 -7.88 -5.34 4.44
CA PHE A 127 -6.69 -6.14 4.11
C PHE A 127 -6.69 -6.57 2.64
N LEU A 128 -7.80 -7.09 2.12
CA LEU A 128 -7.93 -7.52 0.73
C LEU A 128 -7.78 -6.35 -0.22
N CYS A 129 -8.45 -5.22 0.03
CA CYS A 129 -8.35 -4.03 -0.81
C CYS A 129 -6.90 -3.54 -0.92
N LEU A 130 -6.27 -3.27 0.22
CA LEU A 130 -4.92 -2.72 0.25
C LEU A 130 -3.87 -3.72 -0.24
N GLY A 131 -4.03 -5.01 0.07
CA GLY A 131 -3.13 -6.07 -0.38
C GLY A 131 -3.19 -6.32 -1.88
N MET A 132 -4.39 -6.34 -2.47
CA MET A 132 -4.59 -6.49 -3.91
C MET A 132 -4.03 -5.27 -4.66
N SER A 133 -4.24 -4.08 -4.15
CA SER A 133 -3.71 -2.84 -4.71
C SER A 133 -2.19 -2.79 -4.63
N ALA A 134 -1.58 -3.05 -3.48
CA ALA A 134 -0.12 -3.13 -3.35
C ALA A 134 0.49 -4.17 -4.32
N THR A 135 -0.19 -5.29 -4.52
CA THR A 135 0.22 -6.34 -5.46
C THR A 135 0.19 -5.83 -6.90
N TYR A 136 -0.90 -5.18 -7.31
CA TYR A 136 -1.00 -4.57 -8.64
C TYR A 136 0.10 -3.56 -8.89
N HIS A 137 0.25 -2.58 -8.02
CA HIS A 137 1.26 -1.52 -8.17
C HIS A 137 2.70 -2.06 -8.14
N THR A 138 2.95 -3.16 -7.43
CA THR A 138 4.24 -3.85 -7.46
C THR A 138 4.50 -4.50 -8.82
N LEU A 139 3.49 -5.13 -9.42
CA LEU A 139 3.63 -5.97 -10.61
C LEU A 139 3.23 -5.29 -11.93
N CYS A 140 2.72 -4.05 -11.89
CA CYS A 140 2.20 -3.35 -13.08
C CYS A 140 3.28 -3.10 -14.16
N ASN A 141 4.57 -3.22 -13.82
CA ASN A 141 5.67 -3.13 -14.77
C ASN A 141 6.08 -4.48 -15.37
N HIS A 142 5.42 -5.59 -15.01
CA HIS A 142 5.83 -6.94 -15.45
C HIS A 142 5.59 -7.16 -16.96
N SER A 143 4.34 -7.29 -17.36
CA SER A 143 3.91 -7.51 -18.74
C SER A 143 2.47 -7.00 -18.93
N PRO A 144 1.98 -6.82 -20.17
CA PRO A 144 0.62 -6.35 -20.42
C PRO A 144 -0.46 -7.25 -19.79
N GLU A 145 -0.24 -8.56 -19.79
CA GLU A 145 -1.16 -9.53 -19.21
C GLU A 145 -1.24 -9.41 -17.70
N VAL A 146 -0.07 -9.36 -17.03
CA VAL A 146 0.04 -9.24 -15.57
C VAL A 146 -0.53 -7.90 -15.11
N ALA A 147 -0.22 -6.80 -15.81
CA ALA A 147 -0.77 -5.49 -15.51
C ALA A 147 -2.30 -5.47 -15.63
N ARG A 148 -2.86 -6.06 -16.68
CA ARG A 148 -4.31 -6.14 -16.88
C ARG A 148 -5.02 -6.97 -15.80
N TRP A 149 -4.45 -8.10 -15.41
CA TRP A 149 -4.96 -8.92 -14.33
C TRP A 149 -4.83 -8.23 -12.97
N GLY A 150 -3.68 -7.64 -12.70
CA GLY A 150 -3.44 -6.88 -11.47
C GLY A 150 -4.42 -5.72 -11.31
N ASN A 151 -4.69 -4.97 -12.38
CA ASN A 151 -5.68 -3.89 -12.37
C ASN A 151 -7.09 -4.39 -12.01
N LYS A 152 -7.50 -5.56 -12.53
CA LYS A 152 -8.79 -6.18 -12.15
C LYS A 152 -8.82 -6.55 -10.67
N LEU A 153 -7.71 -7.07 -10.13
CA LEU A 153 -7.60 -7.39 -8.71
C LEU A 153 -7.71 -6.13 -7.84
N ASP A 154 -7.05 -5.05 -8.23
CA ASP A 154 -7.11 -3.78 -7.53
C ASP A 154 -8.54 -3.26 -7.43
N PHE A 155 -9.26 -3.17 -8.56
CA PHE A 155 -10.69 -2.81 -8.57
C PHE A 155 -11.56 -3.77 -7.75
N THR A 156 -11.28 -5.07 -7.79
CA THR A 156 -12.00 -6.06 -6.99
C THR A 156 -11.80 -5.83 -5.49
N GLY A 157 -10.59 -5.39 -5.10
CA GLY A 157 -10.28 -5.00 -3.73
C GLY A 157 -11.20 -3.90 -3.20
N ILE A 158 -11.52 -2.91 -4.03
CA ILE A 158 -12.45 -1.82 -3.67
C ILE A 158 -13.82 -2.40 -3.33
N VAL A 159 -14.31 -3.38 -4.11
CA VAL A 159 -15.61 -4.03 -3.83
C VAL A 159 -15.57 -4.75 -2.48
N PHE A 160 -14.49 -5.47 -2.15
CA PHE A 160 -14.34 -6.11 -0.85
C PHE A 160 -14.34 -5.11 0.30
N LEU A 161 -13.69 -3.97 0.16
CA LEU A 161 -13.70 -2.93 1.18
C LEU A 161 -15.10 -2.32 1.36
N ILE A 162 -15.80 -2.02 0.25
CA ILE A 162 -17.17 -1.50 0.29
C ILE A 162 -18.08 -2.48 1.04
N VAL A 163 -18.10 -3.75 0.64
CA VAL A 163 -18.94 -4.77 1.30
C VAL A 163 -18.53 -4.94 2.77
N GLY A 164 -17.22 -5.04 3.03
CA GLY A 164 -16.68 -5.21 4.38
C GLY A 164 -17.03 -4.06 5.32
N SER A 165 -17.03 -2.82 4.83
CA SER A 165 -17.41 -1.63 5.61
C SER A 165 -18.92 -1.46 5.75
N TYR A 166 -19.69 -1.91 4.77
CA TYR A 166 -21.15 -1.81 4.79
C TYR A 166 -21.77 -2.70 5.88
N VAL A 167 -21.20 -3.88 6.13
CA VAL A 167 -21.69 -4.83 7.14
C VAL A 167 -21.73 -4.20 8.54
N PRO A 168 -20.65 -3.67 9.10
CA PRO A 168 -20.70 -3.00 10.40
C PRO A 168 -21.54 -1.73 10.40
N ALA A 169 -21.51 -0.96 9.31
CA ALA A 169 -22.33 0.25 9.21
C ALA A 169 -23.83 -0.04 9.32
N LEU A 170 -24.30 -1.06 8.62
CA LEU A 170 -25.70 -1.49 8.73
C LEU A 170 -26.03 -2.13 10.07
N TYR A 171 -25.15 -2.99 10.58
CA TYR A 171 -25.38 -3.70 11.83
C TYR A 171 -25.56 -2.73 13.00
N TYR A 172 -24.66 -1.77 13.15
CA TYR A 172 -24.77 -0.79 14.23
C TYR A 172 -25.75 0.34 13.93
N GLY A 173 -25.90 0.75 12.67
CA GLY A 173 -26.86 1.79 12.28
C GLY A 173 -28.32 1.38 12.48
N PHE A 174 -28.63 0.11 12.29
CA PHE A 174 -29.99 -0.45 12.44
C PHE A 174 -30.14 -1.45 13.59
N PHE A 175 -29.26 -1.38 14.59
CA PHE A 175 -29.22 -2.32 15.72
C PHE A 175 -30.58 -2.47 16.42
N CYS A 176 -31.28 -1.35 16.63
CA CYS A 176 -32.62 -1.34 17.25
C CYS A 176 -33.78 -1.57 16.26
N GLN A 177 -33.50 -1.83 14.98
CA GLN A 177 -34.50 -1.99 13.93
C GLN A 177 -34.22 -3.24 13.08
N PRO A 178 -34.47 -4.46 13.64
CA PRO A 178 -34.07 -5.72 13.01
C PRO A 178 -34.72 -5.96 11.64
N THR A 179 -35.91 -5.44 11.40
CA THR A 179 -36.56 -5.53 10.09
C THR A 179 -35.83 -4.77 9.02
N LEU A 180 -35.40 -3.52 9.29
CA LEU A 180 -34.61 -2.72 8.36
C LEU A 180 -33.23 -3.32 8.14
N LEU A 181 -32.56 -3.77 9.19
CA LEU A 181 -31.29 -4.46 9.10
C LEU A 181 -31.37 -5.66 8.14
N THR A 182 -32.40 -6.50 8.29
CA THR A 182 -32.62 -7.67 7.43
C THR A 182 -32.85 -7.26 5.97
N VAL A 183 -33.69 -6.24 5.72
CA VAL A 183 -33.94 -5.72 4.35
C VAL A 183 -32.68 -5.24 3.71
N TYR A 184 -31.89 -4.39 4.37
CA TYR A 184 -30.66 -3.84 3.79
C TYR A 184 -29.58 -4.90 3.57
N LEU A 185 -29.38 -5.85 4.50
CA LEU A 185 -28.42 -6.94 4.30
C LEU A 185 -28.82 -7.85 3.14
N ASN A 186 -30.11 -8.14 2.96
CA ASN A 186 -30.59 -8.93 1.82
C ASN A 186 -30.46 -8.17 0.50
N THR A 187 -30.62 -6.84 0.48
CA THR A 187 -30.42 -6.03 -0.71
C THR A 187 -28.97 -6.08 -1.19
N VAL A 188 -28.01 -6.12 -0.28
CA VAL A 188 -26.59 -6.32 -0.61
C VAL A 188 -26.38 -7.72 -1.21
N LYS A 189 -27.01 -8.75 -0.64
CA LYS A 189 -26.94 -10.13 -1.12
C LYS A 189 -27.53 -10.32 -2.54
N LEU A 190 -28.67 -9.67 -2.82
CA LEU A 190 -29.34 -9.75 -4.12
C LEU A 190 -28.56 -9.09 -5.26
N ARG A 191 -27.77 -8.06 -4.95
CA ARG A 191 -26.96 -7.34 -5.94
C ARG A 191 -25.66 -8.06 -6.33
N THR A 192 -25.25 -9.06 -5.54
CA THR A 192 -24.08 -9.90 -5.84
C THR A 192 -24.43 -11.17 -6.65
N HIS A 193 -25.71 -11.46 -6.85
CA HIS A 193 -26.15 -12.50 -7.78
C HIS A 193 -26.36 -11.88 -9.17
N PRO A 194 -25.58 -12.26 -10.20
CA PRO A 194 -25.94 -11.96 -11.58
C PRO A 194 -27.27 -12.69 -11.85
N GLY A 195 -28.32 -11.92 -12.12
CA GLY A 195 -29.59 -12.49 -12.53
C GLY A 195 -29.37 -13.39 -13.74
N HIS A 196 -29.59 -14.67 -13.58
CA HIS A 196 -29.92 -15.51 -14.70
C HIS A 196 -31.28 -15.02 -15.22
N GLY A 197 -31.23 -14.09 -16.20
CA GLY A 197 -32.38 -13.78 -17.00
C GLY A 197 -32.83 -15.04 -17.74
N CYS A 198 -34.07 -15.38 -17.61
CA CYS A 198 -34.79 -16.26 -18.52
C CYS A 198 -34.79 -15.66 -19.94
#